data_72773c3c07b98b5854e61acf6eba940f
#
_entry.id   72773c3c07b98b5854e61acf6eba940f
#
_cell.length_a   1.000
_cell.length_b   1.000
_cell.length_c   1.000
_cell.angle_alpha   90.00
_cell.angle_beta   90.00
_cell.angle_gamma   90.00
#
_symmetry.space_group_name_H-M   'P 1'
#
loop_
_entity.id
_entity.type
_entity.pdbx_description
1 polymer ?
#
loop_
_entity_poly.entity_id
_entity_poly.type
_entity_poly.pdbx_seq_one_letter_code
_entity_poly.pdbx_strand_id
1 'polypeptide(L)'
;MAPEGRKILSILLIVTSGLLFISLFINIAILPIIAGIFSLLLVFSLNFFRDPDRKIPEGDTIIISPADGKVTTVTTINDPNVGENSKLVSIFLNVFNVHANRVPISGKVISVSRKDGQFVSAFRHDAAEVNEQTTTLLDTSIGVVKVKQIAGLIARRILCYAKSGENMKKGDRLGFIMFGSRTDVILPSSVDINVKVGQRVVGTETLIGNFENEK
;
A
#
# COMPACT_ATOMS: atom_id res chain seq x y z
N MET A 1 3.29 -5.42 13.74
CA MET A 1 2.08 -6.06 13.14
C MET A 1 1.02 -5.02 12.88
N ALA A 2 0.45 -5.05 11.69
CA ALA A 2 -0.62 -4.14 11.29
C ALA A 2 -1.87 -4.37 12.14
N PRO A 3 -2.51 -3.31 12.68
CA PRO A 3 -3.71 -3.44 13.52
C PRO A 3 -4.88 -4.12 12.80
N GLU A 4 -4.95 -4.02 11.48
CA GLU A 4 -5.98 -4.63 10.63
C GLU A 4 -5.96 -6.16 10.67
N GLY A 5 -4.79 -6.74 10.92
CA GLY A 5 -4.61 -8.19 11.03
C GLY A 5 -4.96 -8.76 12.40
N ARG A 6 -5.03 -7.95 13.45
CA ARG A 6 -5.12 -8.44 14.83
C ARG A 6 -6.27 -9.43 15.04
N LYS A 7 -7.48 -9.07 14.60
CA LYS A 7 -8.65 -9.95 14.75
C LYS A 7 -8.50 -11.26 13.98
N ILE A 8 -8.03 -11.20 12.73
CA ILE A 8 -7.83 -12.37 11.87
C ILE A 8 -6.77 -13.29 12.47
N LEU A 9 -5.64 -12.72 12.90
CA LEU A 9 -4.54 -13.46 13.50
C LEU A 9 -4.93 -14.11 14.83
N SER A 10 -5.69 -13.41 15.68
CA SER A 10 -6.19 -14.00 16.94
C SER A 10 -7.12 -15.19 16.69
N ILE A 11 -8.04 -15.07 15.74
CA ILE A 11 -8.95 -16.18 15.37
C ILE A 11 -8.16 -17.36 14.81
N LEU A 12 -7.25 -17.11 13.86
CA LEU A 12 -6.42 -18.15 13.27
C LEU A 12 -5.54 -18.84 14.31
N LEU A 13 -4.97 -18.09 15.25
CA LEU A 13 -4.15 -18.65 16.32
C LEU A 13 -4.97 -19.57 17.24
N ILE A 14 -6.15 -19.12 17.68
CA ILE A 14 -7.03 -19.91 18.54
C ILE A 14 -7.47 -21.19 17.82
N VAL A 15 -7.94 -21.09 16.57
CA VAL A 15 -8.39 -22.25 15.79
C VAL A 15 -7.24 -23.23 15.55
N THR A 16 -6.08 -22.73 15.15
CA THR A 16 -4.88 -23.57 14.90
C THR A 16 -4.46 -24.30 16.16
N SER A 17 -4.34 -23.57 17.29
CA SER A 17 -3.95 -24.16 18.57
C SER A 17 -4.97 -25.21 19.05
N GLY A 18 -6.26 -24.94 18.91
CA GLY A 18 -7.32 -25.88 19.24
C GLY A 18 -7.28 -27.15 18.39
N LEU A 19 -7.11 -27.02 17.08
CA LEU A 19 -6.98 -28.17 16.17
C LEU A 19 -5.75 -29.02 16.47
N LEU A 20 -4.61 -28.38 16.72
CA LEU A 20 -3.39 -29.09 17.13
C LEU A 20 -3.57 -29.82 18.46
N PHE A 21 -4.19 -29.16 19.45
CA PHE A 21 -4.45 -29.78 20.75
C PHE A 21 -5.40 -30.99 20.62
N ILE A 22 -6.50 -30.85 19.89
CA ILE A 22 -7.47 -31.95 19.68
C ILE A 22 -6.82 -33.11 18.94
N SER A 23 -5.93 -32.85 17.97
CA SER A 23 -5.24 -33.90 17.21
C SER A 23 -4.31 -34.76 18.07
N LEU A 24 -3.92 -34.32 19.26
CA LEU A 24 -3.11 -35.13 20.21
C LEU A 24 -3.94 -36.19 20.93
N PHE A 25 -5.26 -35.99 21.07
CA PHE A 25 -6.14 -36.86 21.85
C PHE A 25 -7.07 -37.71 20.97
N ILE A 26 -7.37 -37.23 19.76
CA ILE A 26 -8.31 -37.86 18.85
C ILE A 26 -7.56 -38.36 17.62
N ASN A 27 -7.44 -39.66 17.47
CA ASN A 27 -6.75 -40.30 16.36
C ASN A 27 -7.62 -40.37 15.09
N ILE A 28 -7.97 -39.19 14.53
CA ILE A 28 -8.68 -39.07 13.26
C ILE A 28 -7.71 -38.50 12.25
N ALA A 29 -7.37 -39.25 11.20
CA ALA A 29 -6.35 -38.91 10.21
C ALA A 29 -6.51 -37.54 9.52
N ILE A 30 -7.75 -37.00 9.40
CA ILE A 30 -8.02 -35.70 8.79
C ILE A 30 -7.66 -34.52 9.68
N LEU A 31 -7.64 -34.68 11.01
CA LEU A 31 -7.39 -33.57 11.95
C LEU A 31 -5.99 -32.94 11.78
N PRO A 32 -4.88 -33.69 11.72
CA PRO A 32 -3.56 -33.10 11.51
C PRO A 32 -3.42 -32.41 10.13
N ILE A 33 -4.13 -32.89 9.11
CA ILE A 33 -4.16 -32.25 7.79
C ILE A 33 -4.81 -30.87 7.88
N ILE A 34 -5.98 -30.78 8.52
CA ILE A 34 -6.69 -29.50 8.72
C ILE A 34 -5.82 -28.55 9.58
N ALA A 35 -5.25 -29.06 10.66
CA ALA A 35 -4.34 -28.27 11.51
C ALA A 35 -3.13 -27.75 10.73
N GLY A 36 -2.56 -28.54 9.82
CA GLY A 36 -1.49 -28.13 8.92
C GLY A 36 -1.91 -26.99 7.99
N ILE A 37 -3.09 -27.09 7.39
CA ILE A 37 -3.64 -26.03 6.52
C ILE A 37 -3.82 -24.72 7.31
N PHE A 38 -4.42 -24.78 8.50
CA PHE A 38 -4.58 -23.60 9.34
C PHE A 38 -3.26 -23.01 9.83
N SER A 39 -2.24 -23.86 10.09
CA SER A 39 -0.89 -23.41 10.41
C SER A 39 -0.25 -22.64 9.26
N LEU A 40 -0.39 -23.13 8.02
CA LEU A 40 0.10 -22.42 6.83
C LEU A 40 -0.62 -21.08 6.63
N LEU A 41 -1.95 -21.05 6.83
CA LEU A 41 -2.73 -19.81 6.77
C LEU A 41 -2.31 -18.82 7.85
N LEU A 42 -2.00 -19.29 9.05
CA LEU A 42 -1.49 -18.43 10.14
C LEU A 42 -0.14 -17.83 9.79
N VAL A 43 0.81 -18.64 9.31
CA VAL A 43 2.15 -18.16 8.89
C VAL A 43 2.03 -17.16 7.74
N PHE A 44 1.21 -17.47 6.74
CA PHE A 44 0.93 -16.52 5.64
C PHE A 44 0.35 -15.21 6.16
N SER A 45 -0.64 -15.27 7.06
CA SER A 45 -1.28 -14.09 7.63
C SER A 45 -0.33 -13.25 8.50
N LEU A 46 0.57 -13.89 9.26
CA LEU A 46 1.63 -13.21 9.99
C LEU A 46 2.57 -12.45 9.05
N ASN A 47 2.94 -13.06 7.92
CA ASN A 47 3.74 -12.38 6.90
C ASN A 47 2.97 -11.23 6.24
N PHE A 48 1.71 -11.47 5.86
CA PHE A 48 0.88 -10.48 5.14
C PHE A 48 0.59 -9.24 5.98
N PHE A 49 0.23 -9.39 7.25
CA PHE A 49 -0.09 -8.29 8.16
C PHE A 49 1.14 -7.73 8.89
N ARG A 50 2.36 -8.01 8.41
CA ARG A 50 3.55 -7.36 8.98
C ARG A 50 3.56 -5.88 8.64
N ASP A 51 4.00 -5.07 9.55
CA ASP A 51 4.23 -3.63 9.38
C ASP A 51 5.52 -3.29 10.14
N PRO A 52 6.68 -3.45 9.49
CA PRO A 52 7.97 -3.21 10.12
C PRO A 52 8.22 -1.72 10.30
N ASP A 53 8.85 -1.36 11.40
CA ASP A 53 9.40 -0.04 11.60
C ASP A 53 10.60 0.15 10.65
N ARG A 54 10.64 1.27 9.95
CA ARG A 54 11.64 1.59 8.94
C ARG A 54 12.22 2.97 9.16
N LYS A 55 13.49 3.12 8.81
CA LYS A 55 14.13 4.43 8.82
C LYS A 55 13.64 5.25 7.63
N ILE A 56 13.07 6.41 7.92
CA ILE A 56 12.67 7.37 6.90
C ILE A 56 13.90 8.17 6.52
N PRO A 57 14.31 8.22 5.24
CA PRO A 57 15.43 9.05 4.80
C PRO A 57 15.21 10.52 5.15
N GLU A 58 16.24 11.15 5.69
CA GLU A 58 16.24 12.57 6.01
C GLU A 58 16.35 13.41 4.73
N GLY A 59 15.83 14.63 4.76
CA GLY A 59 15.84 15.60 3.67
C GLY A 59 14.44 16.07 3.32
N ASP A 60 14.32 17.36 3.09
CA ASP A 60 13.04 18.02 2.79
C ASP A 60 12.69 17.97 1.29
N THR A 61 13.69 17.68 0.45
CA THR A 61 13.56 17.65 -1.01
C THR A 61 13.36 16.26 -1.61
N ILE A 62 13.15 15.25 -0.76
CA ILE A 62 13.01 13.85 -1.20
C ILE A 62 11.59 13.33 -1.05
N ILE A 63 11.20 12.51 -2.00
CA ILE A 63 9.91 11.82 -2.04
C ILE A 63 10.17 10.33 -1.88
N ILE A 64 9.57 9.74 -0.86
CA ILE A 64 9.73 8.31 -0.55
C ILE A 64 8.63 7.45 -1.19
N SER A 65 8.93 6.17 -1.39
CA SER A 65 7.93 5.21 -1.87
C SER A 65 6.78 5.07 -0.87
N PRO A 66 5.52 5.23 -1.30
CA PRO A 66 4.35 5.04 -0.44
C PRO A 66 4.05 3.58 -0.16
N ALA A 67 4.68 2.63 -0.86
CA ALA A 67 4.36 1.20 -0.77
C ALA A 67 5.58 0.33 -1.10
N ASP A 68 5.53 -0.91 -0.62
CA ASP A 68 6.40 -1.99 -1.09
C ASP A 68 5.88 -2.51 -2.42
N GLY A 69 6.78 -2.87 -3.32
CA GLY A 69 6.34 -3.53 -4.54
C GLY A 69 7.31 -3.44 -5.70
N LYS A 70 6.74 -3.60 -6.88
CA LYS A 70 7.45 -3.45 -8.16
C LYS A 70 6.86 -2.27 -8.93
N VAL A 71 7.70 -1.36 -9.37
CA VAL A 71 7.30 -0.26 -10.25
C VAL A 71 6.83 -0.84 -11.58
N THR A 72 5.59 -0.56 -11.94
CA THR A 72 4.97 -1.05 -13.19
C THR A 72 4.86 0.04 -14.24
N THR A 73 4.79 1.30 -13.82
CA THR A 73 4.65 2.43 -14.72
C THR A 73 5.45 3.62 -14.20
N VAL A 74 6.17 4.27 -15.09
CA VAL A 74 6.75 5.61 -14.91
C VAL A 74 6.45 6.36 -16.19
N THR A 75 5.62 7.39 -16.13
CA THR A 75 5.19 8.14 -17.32
C THR A 75 4.76 9.56 -16.96
N THR A 76 4.66 10.40 -17.97
CA THR A 76 4.11 11.76 -17.83
C THR A 76 2.65 11.75 -18.26
N ILE A 77 1.80 12.40 -17.47
CA ILE A 77 0.36 12.51 -17.72
C ILE A 77 -0.12 13.94 -17.43
N ASN A 78 -1.28 14.30 -17.95
CA ASN A 78 -2.00 15.49 -17.50
C ASN A 78 -3.03 15.06 -16.46
N ASP A 79 -2.94 15.63 -15.26
CA ASP A 79 -3.85 15.31 -14.16
C ASP A 79 -4.60 16.55 -13.70
N PRO A 80 -5.94 16.53 -13.61
CA PRO A 80 -6.75 17.71 -13.31
C PRO A 80 -6.51 18.33 -11.93
N ASN A 81 -5.92 17.58 -10.99
CA ASN A 81 -5.65 18.06 -9.64
C ASN A 81 -4.17 18.43 -9.43
N VAL A 82 -3.25 17.77 -10.14
CA VAL A 82 -1.81 17.98 -9.96
C VAL A 82 -1.25 18.94 -11.01
N GLY A 83 -1.77 18.86 -12.26
CA GLY A 83 -1.38 19.76 -13.33
C GLY A 83 -0.91 19.04 -14.60
N GLU A 84 -0.45 19.83 -15.56
CA GLU A 84 0.11 19.33 -16.81
C GLU A 84 1.50 18.73 -16.61
N ASN A 85 1.88 17.77 -17.47
CA ASN A 85 3.16 17.08 -17.43
C ASN A 85 3.51 16.43 -16.08
N SER A 86 2.48 16.10 -15.29
CA SER A 86 2.64 15.43 -13.99
C SER A 86 3.31 14.06 -14.15
N LYS A 87 4.09 13.65 -13.16
CA LYS A 87 4.83 12.38 -13.16
C LYS A 87 4.01 11.31 -12.46
N LEU A 88 3.61 10.27 -13.17
CA LEU A 88 2.93 9.09 -12.60
C LEU A 88 3.95 8.00 -12.31
N VAL A 89 3.98 7.53 -11.06
CA VAL A 89 4.68 6.31 -10.65
C VAL A 89 3.66 5.33 -10.10
N SER A 90 3.56 4.14 -10.73
CA SER A 90 2.67 3.06 -10.28
C SER A 90 3.48 1.93 -9.65
N ILE A 91 3.05 1.48 -8.48
CA ILE A 91 3.71 0.42 -7.70
C ILE A 91 2.72 -0.71 -7.50
N PHE A 92 3.03 -1.90 -8.00
CA PHE A 92 2.24 -3.11 -7.80
C PHE A 92 2.72 -3.86 -6.57
N LEU A 93 1.80 -4.17 -5.65
CA LEU A 93 2.03 -4.94 -4.43
C LEU A 93 1.52 -6.36 -4.63
N ASN A 94 2.41 -7.34 -4.64
CA ASN A 94 2.02 -8.75 -4.58
C ASN A 94 1.71 -9.17 -3.13
N VAL A 95 1.10 -10.34 -2.94
CA VAL A 95 0.65 -10.82 -1.62
C VAL A 95 1.77 -11.01 -0.57
N PHE A 96 3.03 -11.01 -0.98
CA PHE A 96 4.19 -11.13 -0.08
C PHE A 96 4.80 -9.79 0.30
N ASN A 97 4.36 -8.68 -0.30
CA ASN A 97 4.81 -7.34 0.06
C ASN A 97 4.13 -6.85 1.35
N VAL A 98 4.70 -5.81 1.97
CA VAL A 98 4.01 -5.06 3.03
C VAL A 98 2.90 -4.23 2.39
N HIS A 99 1.69 -4.34 2.92
CA HIS A 99 0.51 -3.70 2.35
C HIS A 99 0.11 -2.39 3.06
N ALA A 100 0.87 -1.97 4.08
CA ALA A 100 0.73 -0.64 4.68
C ALA A 100 1.21 0.42 3.69
N ASN A 101 0.35 1.38 3.38
CA ASN A 101 0.72 2.54 2.57
C ASN A 101 1.14 3.70 3.46
N ARG A 102 2.09 4.48 2.96
CA ARG A 102 2.71 5.59 3.68
C ARG A 102 2.59 6.89 2.89
N VAL A 103 2.61 8.00 3.60
CA VAL A 103 2.65 9.34 3.02
C VAL A 103 4.01 9.57 2.34
N PRO A 104 4.06 9.87 1.03
CA PRO A 104 5.33 9.99 0.31
C PRO A 104 6.10 11.28 0.60
N ILE A 105 5.40 12.36 0.93
CA ILE A 105 5.92 13.68 1.26
C ILE A 105 4.98 14.35 2.24
N SER A 106 5.52 15.14 3.19
CA SER A 106 4.70 15.86 4.18
C SER A 106 3.77 16.87 3.52
N GLY A 107 2.55 16.98 4.02
CA GLY A 107 1.57 17.92 3.49
C GLY A 107 0.25 17.90 4.25
N LYS A 108 -0.62 18.85 3.90
CA LYS A 108 -1.98 18.91 4.42
C LYS A 108 -2.92 18.15 3.49
N VAL A 109 -3.75 17.30 4.04
CA VAL A 109 -4.76 16.57 3.26
C VAL A 109 -5.84 17.54 2.78
N ILE A 110 -5.91 17.75 1.46
CA ILE A 110 -6.97 18.57 0.83
C ILE A 110 -8.28 17.80 0.86
N SER A 111 -8.24 16.56 0.34
CA SER A 111 -9.43 15.73 0.22
C SER A 111 -9.08 14.24 0.20
N VAL A 112 -10.05 13.42 0.61
CA VAL A 112 -10.04 11.98 0.44
C VAL A 112 -11.33 11.58 -0.26
N SER A 113 -11.22 10.94 -1.41
CA SER A 113 -12.37 10.47 -2.18
C SER A 113 -12.28 8.98 -2.44
N ARG A 114 -13.42 8.31 -2.38
CA ARG A 114 -13.55 6.89 -2.72
C ARG A 114 -14.37 6.75 -3.99
N LYS A 115 -13.90 5.91 -4.89
CA LYS A 115 -14.62 5.50 -6.08
C LYS A 115 -14.86 3.99 -5.98
N ASP A 116 -16.13 3.61 -5.97
CA ASP A 116 -16.52 2.21 -6.11
C ASP A 116 -16.19 1.70 -7.50
N GLY A 117 -15.87 0.42 -7.62
CA GLY A 117 -15.44 -0.13 -8.89
C GLY A 117 -15.40 -1.64 -8.89
N GLN A 118 -14.75 -2.20 -9.89
CA GLN A 118 -14.53 -3.62 -10.06
C GLN A 118 -13.32 -4.10 -9.25
N PHE A 119 -13.05 -5.41 -9.32
CA PHE A 119 -11.90 -6.06 -8.70
C PHE A 119 -11.17 -6.91 -9.73
N VAL A 120 -10.63 -6.25 -10.77
CA VAL A 120 -9.73 -6.92 -11.72
C VAL A 120 -8.30 -6.92 -11.20
N SER A 121 -7.42 -7.72 -11.80
CA SER A 121 -6.00 -7.75 -11.41
C SER A 121 -5.39 -6.33 -11.44
N ALA A 122 -4.84 -5.88 -10.32
CA ALA A 122 -4.21 -4.55 -10.20
C ALA A 122 -2.96 -4.38 -11.09
N PHE A 123 -2.46 -5.48 -11.67
CA PHE A 123 -1.38 -5.47 -12.65
C PHE A 123 -1.83 -4.98 -14.04
N ARG A 124 -3.12 -5.02 -14.34
CA ARG A 124 -3.67 -4.54 -15.62
C ARG A 124 -3.51 -3.02 -15.73
N HIS A 125 -3.29 -2.53 -16.95
CA HIS A 125 -3.16 -1.09 -17.22
C HIS A 125 -4.42 -0.30 -16.85
N ASP A 126 -5.59 -0.85 -17.18
CA ASP A 126 -6.90 -0.24 -16.93
C ASP A 126 -7.40 -0.37 -15.48
N ALA A 127 -6.68 -1.09 -14.61
CA ALA A 127 -7.09 -1.28 -13.22
C ALA A 127 -7.32 0.04 -12.47
N ALA A 128 -6.54 1.08 -12.76
CA ALA A 128 -6.70 2.41 -12.17
C ALA A 128 -7.99 3.14 -12.60
N GLU A 129 -8.65 2.68 -13.66
CA GLU A 129 -9.89 3.26 -14.18
C GLU A 129 -11.13 2.50 -13.68
N VAL A 130 -11.02 1.16 -13.61
CA VAL A 130 -12.18 0.29 -13.36
C VAL A 130 -12.30 -0.22 -11.93
N ASN A 131 -11.18 -0.34 -11.19
CA ASN A 131 -11.19 -0.89 -9.84
C ASN A 131 -11.62 0.12 -8.77
N GLU A 132 -12.15 -0.43 -7.67
CA GLU A 132 -12.34 0.34 -6.44
C GLU A 132 -11.04 1.01 -6.05
N GLN A 133 -11.10 2.29 -5.71
CA GLN A 133 -9.93 3.07 -5.33
C GLN A 133 -10.26 4.16 -4.32
N THR A 134 -9.26 4.52 -3.53
CA THR A 134 -9.29 5.71 -2.68
C THR A 134 -8.19 6.67 -3.15
N THR A 135 -8.57 7.91 -3.38
CA THR A 135 -7.66 8.99 -3.80
C THR A 135 -7.49 9.98 -2.67
N THR A 136 -6.25 10.23 -2.29
CA THR A 136 -5.87 11.27 -1.33
C THR A 136 -5.11 12.37 -2.06
N LEU A 137 -5.54 13.62 -1.90
CA LEU A 137 -4.83 14.80 -2.36
C LEU A 137 -4.13 15.47 -1.19
N LEU A 138 -2.85 15.76 -1.35
CA LEU A 138 -2.00 16.43 -0.37
C LEU A 138 -1.54 17.77 -0.92
N ASP A 139 -1.72 18.83 -0.17
CA ASP A 139 -1.08 20.13 -0.38
C ASP A 139 0.29 20.09 0.26
N THR A 140 1.33 20.20 -0.56
CA THR A 140 2.72 20.01 -0.15
C THR A 140 3.59 21.19 -0.56
N SER A 141 4.86 21.21 -0.14
CA SER A 141 5.82 22.25 -0.51
C SER A 141 6.11 22.32 -2.02
N ILE A 142 5.77 21.27 -2.79
CA ILE A 142 5.96 21.20 -4.24
C ILE A 142 4.66 21.35 -5.05
N GLY A 143 3.58 21.71 -4.39
CA GLY A 143 2.23 21.72 -4.97
C GLY A 143 1.43 20.48 -4.59
N VAL A 144 0.36 20.20 -5.34
CA VAL A 144 -0.53 19.08 -5.04
C VAL A 144 0.11 17.75 -5.42
N VAL A 145 0.13 16.83 -4.47
CA VAL A 145 0.53 15.43 -4.67
C VAL A 145 -0.71 14.54 -4.52
N LYS A 146 -0.93 13.64 -5.47
CA LYS A 146 -2.04 12.70 -5.45
C LYS A 146 -1.53 11.29 -5.20
N VAL A 147 -2.12 10.61 -4.21
CA VAL A 147 -1.88 9.19 -3.93
C VAL A 147 -3.17 8.41 -4.15
N LYS A 148 -3.14 7.40 -5.01
CA LYS A 148 -4.28 6.51 -5.26
C LYS A 148 -3.97 5.13 -4.72
N GLN A 149 -4.83 4.63 -3.85
CA GLN A 149 -4.85 3.25 -3.40
C GLN A 149 -5.88 2.49 -4.25
N ILE A 150 -5.45 1.48 -4.98
CA ILE A 150 -6.26 0.78 -5.97
C ILE A 150 -6.35 -0.69 -5.56
N ALA A 151 -7.59 -1.18 -5.41
CA ALA A 151 -7.86 -2.58 -5.10
C ALA A 151 -7.42 -3.51 -6.26
N GLY A 152 -7.18 -4.77 -5.96
CA GLY A 152 -6.90 -5.80 -6.94
C GLY A 152 -7.93 -6.93 -6.90
N LEU A 153 -7.63 -8.02 -7.58
CA LEU A 153 -8.56 -9.15 -7.76
C LEU A 153 -9.05 -9.77 -6.44
N ILE A 154 -8.17 -9.88 -5.47
CA ILE A 154 -8.45 -10.47 -4.15
C ILE A 154 -8.74 -9.38 -3.12
N ALA A 155 -8.20 -8.18 -3.33
CA ALA A 155 -8.37 -7.03 -2.47
C ALA A 155 -9.79 -6.48 -2.59
N ARG A 156 -10.57 -6.65 -1.56
CA ARG A 156 -11.94 -6.10 -1.49
C ARG A 156 -12.08 -5.01 -0.43
N ARG A 157 -10.97 -4.52 0.11
CA ARG A 157 -11.01 -3.50 1.15
C ARG A 157 -9.79 -2.61 1.12
N ILE A 158 -10.04 -1.33 0.91
CA ILE A 158 -9.06 -0.26 1.06
C ILE A 158 -9.37 0.47 2.36
N LEU A 159 -8.37 0.58 3.22
CA LEU A 159 -8.44 1.40 4.42
C LEU A 159 -7.55 2.62 4.20
N CYS A 160 -8.14 3.80 4.28
CA CYS A 160 -7.45 5.07 4.26
C CYS A 160 -7.66 5.76 5.60
N TYR A 161 -6.59 6.25 6.22
CA TYR A 161 -6.62 6.90 7.52
C TYR A 161 -6.55 8.42 7.42
N ALA A 162 -6.12 8.93 6.27
CA ALA A 162 -6.09 10.36 6.01
C ALA A 162 -7.49 10.98 6.14
N LYS A 163 -7.54 12.16 6.75
CA LYS A 163 -8.77 12.95 6.89
C LYS A 163 -8.53 14.34 6.31
N SER A 164 -9.52 14.86 5.58
CA SER A 164 -9.45 16.21 5.02
C SER A 164 -9.15 17.23 6.11
N GLY A 165 -8.20 18.13 5.84
CA GLY A 165 -7.71 19.15 6.76
C GLY A 165 -6.58 18.73 7.70
N GLU A 166 -6.26 17.43 7.79
CA GLU A 166 -5.20 16.90 8.64
C GLU A 166 -3.82 17.15 8.03
N ASN A 167 -2.82 17.46 8.87
CA ASN A 167 -1.43 17.51 8.46
C ASN A 167 -0.81 16.12 8.65
N MET A 168 -0.24 15.58 7.59
CA MET A 168 0.46 14.30 7.61
C MET A 168 1.94 14.48 7.30
N LYS A 169 2.79 13.78 8.02
CA LYS A 169 4.24 13.79 7.80
C LYS A 169 4.66 12.70 6.81
N LYS A 170 5.75 12.93 6.12
CA LYS A 170 6.44 11.92 5.31
C LYS A 170 6.67 10.64 6.13
N GLY A 171 6.21 9.49 5.63
CA GLY A 171 6.29 8.20 6.31
C GLY A 171 5.12 7.88 7.23
N ASP A 172 4.23 8.82 7.53
CA ASP A 172 3.01 8.53 8.28
C ASP A 172 2.16 7.47 7.56
N ARG A 173 1.36 6.77 8.32
CA ARG A 173 0.53 5.70 7.80
C ARG A 173 -0.68 6.27 7.07
N LEU A 174 -0.65 6.17 5.74
CA LEU A 174 -1.74 6.63 4.86
C LEU A 174 -2.92 5.64 4.88
N GLY A 175 -2.62 4.35 4.88
CA GLY A 175 -3.67 3.34 4.81
C GLY A 175 -3.13 1.91 4.70
N PHE A 176 -4.05 0.98 4.39
CA PHE A 176 -3.76 -0.43 4.18
C PHE A 176 -4.66 -0.99 3.08
N ILE A 177 -4.09 -1.74 2.13
CA ILE A 177 -4.86 -2.40 1.07
C ILE A 177 -4.73 -3.92 1.24
N MET A 178 -5.86 -4.63 1.30
CA MET A 178 -5.84 -6.08 1.52
C MET A 178 -5.69 -6.84 0.19
N PHE A 179 -4.67 -7.72 0.09
CA PHE A 179 -4.43 -8.75 -0.94
C PHE A 179 -4.31 -8.28 -2.39
N GLY A 180 -3.07 -8.08 -2.85
CA GLY A 180 -2.71 -7.82 -4.23
C GLY A 180 -3.31 -6.50 -4.75
N SER A 181 -2.52 -5.46 -4.78
CA SER A 181 -3.00 -4.10 -4.97
C SER A 181 -2.02 -3.25 -5.78
N ARG A 182 -2.39 -2.03 -6.06
CA ARG A 182 -1.53 -1.04 -6.71
C ARG A 182 -1.64 0.29 -5.97
N THR A 183 -0.52 0.97 -5.84
CA THR A 183 -0.48 2.35 -5.36
C THR A 183 0.11 3.23 -6.45
N ASP A 184 -0.65 4.24 -6.87
CA ASP A 184 -0.19 5.25 -7.81
C ASP A 184 0.13 6.53 -7.06
N VAL A 185 1.26 7.13 -7.43
CA VAL A 185 1.64 8.48 -6.99
C VAL A 185 1.73 9.37 -8.22
N ILE A 186 1.03 10.49 -8.18
CA ILE A 186 1.08 11.51 -9.21
C ILE A 186 1.70 12.75 -8.58
N LEU A 187 2.79 13.19 -9.16
CA LEU A 187 3.69 14.25 -8.66
C LEU A 187 3.72 15.40 -9.65
N PRO A 188 3.96 16.64 -9.21
CA PRO A 188 4.17 17.78 -10.10
C PRO A 188 5.29 17.54 -11.11
N SER A 189 5.24 18.29 -12.22
CA SER A 189 6.23 18.21 -13.32
C SER A 189 7.66 18.56 -12.88
N SER A 190 7.81 19.34 -11.81
CA SER A 190 9.11 19.75 -11.23
C SER A 190 9.87 18.63 -10.52
N VAL A 191 9.25 17.45 -10.36
CA VAL A 191 9.87 16.32 -9.68
C VAL A 191 10.71 15.49 -10.65
N ASP A 192 11.95 15.22 -10.27
CA ASP A 192 12.81 14.25 -10.93
C ASP A 192 12.58 12.86 -10.37
N ILE A 193 12.23 11.91 -11.24
CA ILE A 193 11.94 10.54 -10.85
C ILE A 193 13.20 9.69 -10.78
N ASN A 194 13.44 9.05 -9.63
CA ASN A 194 14.65 8.28 -9.34
C ASN A 194 14.46 6.76 -9.51
N VAL A 195 13.30 6.33 -9.96
CA VAL A 195 12.97 4.91 -10.14
C VAL A 195 12.60 4.60 -11.58
N LYS A 196 12.75 3.34 -11.97
CA LYS A 196 12.43 2.86 -13.32
C LYS A 196 11.46 1.69 -13.29
N VAL A 197 10.74 1.48 -14.38
CA VAL A 197 9.86 0.32 -14.56
C VAL A 197 10.65 -0.97 -14.34
N GLY A 198 10.05 -1.88 -13.57
CA GLY A 198 10.66 -3.16 -13.19
C GLY A 198 11.45 -3.13 -11.88
N GLN A 199 11.81 -1.95 -11.35
CA GLN A 199 12.52 -1.81 -10.09
C GLN A 199 11.65 -2.24 -8.91
N ARG A 200 12.25 -2.94 -7.95
CA ARG A 200 11.63 -3.20 -6.64
C ARG A 200 11.87 -2.01 -5.73
N VAL A 201 10.82 -1.60 -5.03
CA VAL A 201 10.84 -0.50 -4.07
C VAL A 201 10.34 -0.98 -2.71
N VAL A 202 10.86 -0.34 -1.68
CA VAL A 202 10.51 -0.58 -0.28
C VAL A 202 9.85 0.69 0.25
N GLY A 203 8.63 0.58 0.72
CA GLY A 203 7.87 1.71 1.27
C GLY A 203 8.64 2.39 2.40
N THR A 204 8.59 3.70 2.46
CA THR A 204 9.35 4.60 3.35
C THR A 204 10.85 4.71 3.08
N GLU A 205 11.52 3.68 2.58
CA GLU A 205 13.00 3.66 2.44
C GLU A 205 13.47 4.06 1.04
N THR A 206 12.77 3.60 -0.01
CA THR A 206 13.18 3.90 -1.39
C THR A 206 12.81 5.32 -1.78
N LEU A 207 13.77 6.08 -2.28
CA LEU A 207 13.54 7.39 -2.87
C LEU A 207 12.95 7.21 -4.27
N ILE A 208 11.71 7.69 -4.49
CA ILE A 208 11.05 7.62 -5.79
C ILE A 208 11.23 8.89 -6.61
N GLY A 209 11.60 9.98 -5.97
CA GLY A 209 11.88 11.26 -6.62
C GLY A 209 12.53 12.26 -5.68
N ASN A 210 13.02 13.31 -6.28
CA ASN A 210 13.55 14.50 -5.61
C ASN A 210 13.12 15.75 -6.36
N PHE A 211 13.21 16.88 -5.70
CA PHE A 211 12.93 18.20 -6.28
C PHE A 211 13.91 19.22 -5.75
N GLU A 212 14.09 20.29 -6.50
CA GLU A 212 14.90 21.43 -6.05
C GLU A 212 14.00 22.37 -5.24
N ASN A 213 14.49 22.87 -4.11
CA ASN A 213 13.83 23.98 -3.43
C ASN A 213 14.08 25.24 -4.27
N GLU A 214 13.05 25.77 -4.89
CA GLU A 214 13.12 27.15 -5.38
C GLU A 214 13.38 28.08 -4.19
N LYS A 215 14.54 28.74 -4.21
CA LYS A 215 14.94 29.73 -3.22
C LYS A 215 14.22 31.04 -3.42
#